data_676d37442df8dfced4864f03aefcb457
#
_entry.id   676d37442df8dfced4864f03aefcb457
#
_cell.length_a   1.000
_cell.length_b   1.000
_cell.length_c   1.000
_cell.angle_alpha   90.00
_cell.angle_beta   90.00
_cell.angle_gamma   90.00
#
_symmetry.space_group_name_H-M   'P 1'
#
loop_
_entity.id
_entity.type
_entity.pdbx_description
1 polymer ?
#
loop_
_entity_poly.entity_id
_entity_poly.type
_entity_poly.pdbx_seq_one_letter_code
_entity_poly.pdbx_strand_id
1 'polypeptide(L)'
;MRYQVIHETVYSYGSPVVLSQQLLHLTPRPLPFQAREAHRIAIDPVPGEIAEREDYFGNPVTQIVLAAPHSSLAVRAESRVTVEPRAREAELRARGAPWESLRDRLRAAGNEALLEPVQYLFESPHADCFRDLALYANPSFSAGRNLPEALLDLTRR
;
A
#
# COMPACT_ATOMS: atom_id res chain seq x y z
N MET A 1 19.09 -5.58 -1.65
CA MET A 1 18.94 -6.13 -0.28
C MET A 1 17.95 -7.26 -0.28
N ARG A 2 18.20 -8.32 0.51
CA ARG A 2 17.28 -9.45 0.67
C ARG A 2 16.61 -9.38 2.02
N TYR A 3 15.29 -9.56 2.06
CA TYR A 3 14.50 -9.54 3.28
C TYR A 3 13.72 -10.85 3.41
N GLN A 4 13.61 -11.31 4.64
CA GLN A 4 12.63 -12.32 5.04
C GLN A 4 11.62 -11.63 5.94
N VAL A 5 10.34 -11.68 5.55
CA VAL A 5 9.25 -11.05 6.27
C VAL A 5 8.29 -12.14 6.74
N ILE A 6 7.98 -12.11 8.02
CA ILE A 6 6.94 -12.96 8.62
C ILE A 6 5.91 -12.00 9.20
N HIS A 7 4.66 -12.17 8.78
CA HIS A 7 3.51 -11.44 9.30
C HIS A 7 2.51 -12.46 9.85
N GLU A 8 2.18 -12.34 11.11
CA GLU A 8 1.23 -13.23 11.78
C GLU A 8 0.13 -12.41 12.45
N THR A 9 -1.11 -12.79 12.19
CA THR A 9 -2.29 -12.20 12.83
C THR A 9 -3.14 -13.32 13.41
N VAL A 10 -3.49 -13.17 14.68
CA VAL A 10 -4.34 -14.12 15.39
C VAL A 10 -5.57 -13.39 15.91
N TYR A 11 -6.73 -13.89 15.54
CA TYR A 11 -8.03 -13.44 16.06
C TYR A 11 -8.56 -14.48 17.03
N SER A 12 -9.05 -14.01 18.17
CA SER A 12 -9.77 -14.83 19.15
C SER A 12 -11.17 -14.28 19.32
N TYR A 13 -12.18 -15.12 19.21
CA TYR A 13 -13.58 -14.73 19.24
C TYR A 13 -14.22 -15.18 20.56
N GLY A 14 -15.03 -14.32 21.16
CA GLY A 14 -15.77 -14.63 22.39
C GLY A 14 -16.88 -15.67 22.19
N SER A 15 -17.33 -15.90 20.95
CA SER A 15 -18.26 -16.94 20.54
C SER A 15 -17.81 -17.52 19.20
N PRO A 16 -18.14 -18.80 18.89
CA PRO A 16 -17.77 -19.37 17.60
C PRO A 16 -18.38 -18.59 16.43
N VAL A 17 -17.54 -18.25 15.45
CA VAL A 17 -17.94 -17.64 14.18
C VAL A 17 -18.27 -18.76 13.20
N VAL A 18 -19.47 -18.72 12.61
CA VAL A 18 -19.95 -19.77 11.70
C VAL A 18 -19.65 -19.50 10.23
N LEU A 19 -19.39 -18.22 9.89
CA LEU A 19 -18.97 -17.78 8.55
C LEU A 19 -18.02 -16.61 8.69
N SER A 20 -16.84 -16.74 8.09
CA SER A 20 -15.87 -15.66 8.01
C SER A 20 -15.40 -15.51 6.55
N GLN A 21 -15.46 -14.31 6.02
CA GLN A 21 -14.92 -13.94 4.70
C GLN A 21 -13.87 -12.88 4.91
N GLN A 22 -12.65 -13.12 4.42
CA GLN A 22 -11.52 -12.23 4.59
C GLN A 22 -10.87 -11.90 3.25
N LEU A 23 -10.35 -10.68 3.13
CA LEU A 23 -9.48 -10.24 2.05
C LEU A 23 -8.08 -9.99 2.62
N LEU A 24 -7.11 -10.74 2.16
CA LEU A 24 -5.74 -10.71 2.63
C LEU A 24 -4.86 -9.98 1.60
N HIS A 25 -4.31 -8.82 1.99
CA HIS A 25 -3.32 -8.05 1.23
C HIS A 25 -1.91 -8.33 1.78
N LEU A 26 -1.51 -9.61 1.81
CA LEU A 26 -0.27 -10.07 2.44
C LEU A 26 0.80 -10.53 1.45
N THR A 27 0.43 -10.65 0.18
CA THR A 27 1.35 -11.07 -0.87
C THR A 27 2.16 -9.87 -1.38
N PRO A 28 3.51 -9.91 -1.33
CA PRO A 28 4.33 -8.81 -1.85
C PRO A 28 4.07 -8.57 -3.33
N ARG A 29 3.78 -7.33 -3.69
CA ARG A 29 3.53 -6.91 -5.07
C ARG A 29 4.80 -7.06 -5.92
N PRO A 30 4.72 -7.60 -7.14
CA PRO A 30 5.84 -7.54 -8.07
C PRO A 30 6.06 -6.10 -8.54
N LEU A 31 7.32 -5.63 -8.45
CA LEU A 31 7.72 -4.29 -8.88
C LEU A 31 9.03 -4.38 -9.65
N PRO A 32 9.34 -3.44 -10.56
CA PRO A 32 10.57 -3.47 -11.34
C PRO A 32 11.87 -3.53 -10.51
N PHE A 33 11.80 -3.12 -9.23
CA PHE A 33 12.92 -3.08 -8.28
C PHE A 33 12.74 -4.06 -7.12
N GLN A 34 11.69 -4.90 -7.14
CA GLN A 34 11.39 -5.88 -6.10
C GLN A 34 11.04 -7.23 -6.70
N ALA A 35 11.88 -8.22 -6.46
CA ALA A 35 11.62 -9.60 -6.83
C ALA A 35 11.13 -10.40 -5.62
N ARG A 36 10.00 -11.09 -5.77
CA ARG A 36 9.48 -12.05 -4.79
C ARG A 36 10.10 -13.41 -5.08
N GLU A 37 11.01 -13.85 -4.21
CA GLU A 37 11.70 -15.16 -4.36
C GLU A 37 10.86 -16.33 -3.87
N ALA A 38 10.12 -16.11 -2.76
CA ALA A 38 9.21 -17.09 -2.20
C ALA A 38 8.10 -16.36 -1.42
N HIS A 39 6.92 -16.97 -1.39
CA HIS A 39 5.79 -16.50 -0.60
C HIS A 39 4.86 -17.66 -0.29
N ARG A 40 4.35 -17.69 0.95
CA ARG A 40 3.26 -18.58 1.34
C ARG A 40 2.39 -17.93 2.39
N ILE A 41 1.12 -18.28 2.39
CA ILE A 41 0.17 -17.95 3.45
C ILE A 41 -0.32 -19.27 4.06
N ALA A 42 -0.18 -19.41 5.38
CA ALA A 42 -0.77 -20.47 6.16
C ALA A 42 -1.95 -19.91 6.95
N ILE A 43 -3.06 -20.62 6.95
CA ILE A 43 -4.32 -20.20 7.56
C ILE A 43 -4.84 -21.34 8.41
N ASP A 44 -5.20 -21.05 9.65
CA ASP A 44 -5.77 -22.00 10.59
C ASP A 44 -6.99 -21.37 11.29
N PRO A 45 -8.20 -22.00 11.20
CA PRO A 45 -8.50 -23.24 10.49
C PRO A 45 -8.38 -23.11 8.98
N VAL A 46 -8.21 -24.24 8.30
CA VAL A 46 -8.07 -24.29 6.83
C VAL A 46 -9.36 -23.77 6.20
N PRO A 47 -9.29 -22.77 5.30
CA PRO A 47 -10.45 -22.25 4.59
C PRO A 47 -11.09 -23.30 3.69
N GLY A 48 -12.42 -23.25 3.55
CA GLY A 48 -13.15 -24.05 2.58
C GLY A 48 -12.94 -23.56 1.14
N GLU A 49 -12.72 -22.27 0.98
CA GLU A 49 -12.47 -21.65 -0.33
C GLU A 49 -11.31 -20.65 -0.24
N ILE A 50 -10.46 -20.66 -1.25
CA ILE A 50 -9.38 -19.70 -1.44
C ILE A 50 -9.42 -19.25 -2.90
N ALA A 51 -9.42 -17.93 -3.13
CA ALA A 51 -9.32 -17.32 -4.46
C ALA A 51 -8.26 -16.24 -4.45
N GLU A 52 -7.47 -16.19 -5.51
CA GLU A 52 -6.45 -15.15 -5.71
C GLU A 52 -6.85 -14.24 -6.87
N ARG A 53 -6.64 -12.93 -6.70
CA ARG A 53 -6.89 -11.92 -7.72
C ARG A 53 -5.98 -10.72 -7.53
N GLU A 54 -6.03 -9.79 -8.45
CA GLU A 54 -5.47 -8.46 -8.29
C GLU A 54 -6.59 -7.44 -8.05
N ASP A 55 -6.34 -6.46 -7.21
CA ASP A 55 -7.24 -5.31 -7.04
C ASP A 55 -7.03 -4.29 -8.16
N TYR A 56 -7.83 -3.21 -8.14
CA TYR A 56 -7.73 -2.11 -9.11
C TYR A 56 -6.33 -1.50 -9.22
N PHE A 57 -5.57 -1.51 -8.11
CA PHE A 57 -4.22 -0.94 -8.05
C PHE A 57 -3.12 -1.95 -8.41
N GLY A 58 -3.48 -3.17 -8.83
CA GLY A 58 -2.56 -4.25 -9.14
C GLY A 58 -1.92 -4.88 -7.90
N ASN A 59 -2.56 -4.79 -6.73
CA ASN A 59 -2.11 -5.49 -5.55
C ASN A 59 -2.67 -6.90 -5.53
N PRO A 60 -1.84 -7.93 -5.25
CA PRO A 60 -2.33 -9.28 -5.07
C PRO A 60 -3.25 -9.37 -3.84
N VAL A 61 -4.41 -9.96 -4.01
CA VAL A 61 -5.42 -10.17 -2.96
C VAL A 61 -5.77 -11.64 -2.89
N THR A 62 -5.68 -12.21 -1.69
CA THR A 62 -6.16 -13.56 -1.41
C THR A 62 -7.48 -13.45 -0.65
N GLN A 63 -8.55 -13.93 -1.26
CA GLN A 63 -9.87 -14.04 -0.62
C GLN A 63 -10.02 -15.43 -0.02
N ILE A 64 -10.48 -15.49 1.23
CA ILE A 64 -10.73 -16.76 1.91
C ILE A 64 -12.16 -16.80 2.49
N VAL A 65 -12.73 -17.99 2.53
CA VAL A 65 -14.03 -18.27 3.15
C VAL A 65 -13.88 -19.43 4.12
N LEU A 66 -14.24 -19.18 5.38
CA LEU A 66 -14.34 -20.20 6.43
C LEU A 66 -15.83 -20.40 6.77
N ALA A 67 -16.37 -21.55 6.42
CA ALA A 67 -17.76 -21.91 6.68
C ALA A 67 -17.92 -22.87 7.89
N ALA A 68 -16.81 -23.39 8.44
CA ALA A 68 -16.82 -24.19 9.64
C ALA A 68 -16.81 -23.30 10.89
N PRO A 69 -17.60 -23.61 11.94
CA PRO A 69 -17.55 -22.88 13.20
C PRO A 69 -16.15 -22.90 13.81
N HIS A 70 -15.64 -21.73 14.18
CA HIS A 70 -14.31 -21.57 14.76
C HIS A 70 -14.29 -20.45 15.81
N SER A 71 -13.46 -20.61 16.84
CA SER A 71 -13.27 -19.62 17.91
C SER A 71 -11.96 -18.85 17.80
N SER A 72 -11.13 -19.21 16.82
CA SER A 72 -9.90 -18.49 16.49
C SER A 72 -9.63 -18.57 15.01
N LEU A 73 -8.88 -17.58 14.50
CA LEU A 73 -8.35 -17.56 13.14
C LEU A 73 -6.90 -17.07 13.21
N ALA A 74 -5.97 -17.89 12.76
CA ALA A 74 -4.56 -17.51 12.61
C ALA A 74 -4.22 -17.42 11.13
N VAL A 75 -3.61 -16.31 10.73
CA VAL A 75 -3.11 -16.08 9.37
C VAL A 75 -1.63 -15.73 9.46
N ARG A 76 -0.78 -16.54 8.83
CA ARG A 76 0.66 -16.35 8.81
C ARG A 76 1.18 -16.28 7.37
N ALA A 77 1.69 -15.12 6.98
CA ALA A 77 2.37 -14.93 5.70
C ALA A 77 3.88 -14.92 5.89
N GLU A 78 4.58 -15.70 5.07
CA GLU A 78 6.04 -15.71 5.00
C GLU A 78 6.48 -15.35 3.59
N SER A 79 7.36 -14.35 3.47
CA SER A 79 7.86 -13.87 2.19
C SER A 79 9.37 -13.71 2.19
N ARG A 80 10.02 -14.07 1.09
CA ARG A 80 11.38 -13.65 0.79
C ARG A 80 11.38 -12.75 -0.42
N VAL A 81 11.92 -11.55 -0.25
CA VAL A 81 11.99 -10.54 -1.30
C VAL A 81 13.40 -9.99 -1.43
N THR A 82 13.81 -9.76 -2.66
CA THR A 82 15.01 -8.97 -2.97
C THR A 82 14.58 -7.61 -3.48
N VAL A 83 15.10 -6.56 -2.85
CA VAL A 83 14.85 -5.17 -3.24
C VAL A 83 16.15 -4.58 -3.78
N GLU A 84 16.09 -4.06 -5.00
CA GLU A 84 17.20 -3.36 -5.63
C GLU A 84 17.23 -1.89 -5.21
N PRO A 85 18.41 -1.27 -5.10
CA PRO A 85 18.52 0.15 -4.84
C PRO A 85 17.83 0.95 -5.97
N ARG A 86 16.99 1.90 -5.60
CA ARG A 86 16.45 2.90 -6.53
C ARG A 86 17.41 4.11 -6.65
N ALA A 87 17.04 5.07 -7.49
CA ALA A 87 17.78 6.31 -7.65
C ALA A 87 18.20 6.92 -6.30
N ARG A 88 19.41 7.42 -6.23
CA ARG A 88 19.90 8.08 -5.02
C ARG A 88 19.12 9.36 -4.76
N GLU A 89 18.98 9.73 -3.50
CA GLU A 89 18.27 10.95 -3.08
C GLU A 89 18.75 12.20 -3.83
N ALA A 90 20.06 12.31 -4.07
CA ALA A 90 20.66 13.42 -4.84
C ALA A 90 20.15 13.48 -6.30
N GLU A 91 19.94 12.32 -6.94
CA GLU A 91 19.43 12.24 -8.32
C GLU A 91 17.94 12.60 -8.37
N LEU A 92 17.17 12.22 -7.36
CA LEU A 92 15.77 12.60 -7.24
C LEU A 92 15.63 14.12 -7.07
N ARG A 93 16.45 14.72 -6.20
CA ARG A 93 16.45 16.16 -5.97
C ARG A 93 16.82 16.95 -7.24
N ALA A 94 17.82 16.48 -7.99
CA ALA A 94 18.28 17.15 -9.21
C ALA A 94 17.23 17.14 -10.34
N ARG A 95 16.30 16.21 -10.35
CA ARG A 95 15.24 16.07 -11.37
C ARG A 95 13.91 16.68 -10.97
N GLY A 96 13.81 17.24 -9.79
CA GLY A 96 12.57 17.76 -9.26
C GLY A 96 12.20 19.12 -9.82
N ALA A 97 10.90 19.39 -9.87
CA ALA A 97 10.31 20.69 -10.12
C ALA A 97 9.55 21.16 -8.87
N PRO A 98 9.18 22.44 -8.78
CA PRO A 98 8.28 22.91 -7.73
C PRO A 98 7.01 22.06 -7.66
N TRP A 99 6.58 21.69 -6.46
CA TRP A 99 5.44 20.81 -6.26
C TRP A 99 4.13 21.37 -6.85
N GLU A 100 4.01 22.71 -6.89
CA GLU A 100 2.88 23.38 -7.51
C GLU A 100 2.76 23.07 -9.00
N SER A 101 3.88 22.91 -9.68
CA SER A 101 3.90 22.59 -11.12
C SER A 101 3.22 21.25 -11.40
N LEU A 102 3.40 20.23 -10.53
CA LEU A 102 2.70 18.97 -10.67
C LEU A 102 1.22 19.12 -10.32
N ARG A 103 0.92 19.79 -9.19
CA ARG A 103 -0.47 20.07 -8.77
C ARG A 103 -1.29 20.71 -9.89
N ASP A 104 -0.73 21.77 -10.52
CA ASP A 104 -1.43 22.54 -11.54
C ASP A 104 -1.59 21.73 -12.85
N ARG A 105 -0.61 20.92 -13.20
CA ARG A 105 -0.74 19.96 -14.31
C ARG A 105 -1.82 18.90 -14.05
N LEU A 106 -1.91 18.37 -12.84
CA LEU A 106 -2.94 17.40 -12.46
C LEU A 106 -4.33 18.02 -12.50
N ARG A 107 -4.47 19.28 -12.05
CA ARG A 107 -5.74 20.03 -12.09
C ARG A 107 -6.18 20.39 -13.51
N ALA A 108 -5.24 20.64 -14.39
CA ALA A 108 -5.51 20.97 -15.81
C ALA A 108 -5.74 19.71 -16.67
N ALA A 109 -5.88 18.53 -16.06
CA ALA A 109 -5.81 17.24 -16.71
C ALA A 109 -6.71 17.09 -17.95
N GLY A 110 -6.08 17.12 -19.10
CA GLY A 110 -6.62 16.69 -20.39
C GLY A 110 -5.79 15.55 -21.02
N ASN A 111 -4.88 14.93 -20.25
CA ASN A 111 -3.95 13.92 -20.74
C ASN A 111 -4.21 12.57 -20.05
N GLU A 112 -4.43 11.53 -20.86
CA GLU A 112 -4.67 10.16 -20.41
C GLU A 112 -3.58 9.64 -19.45
N ALA A 113 -2.32 10.00 -19.68
CA ALA A 113 -1.20 9.62 -18.80
C ALA A 113 -1.27 10.20 -17.37
N LEU A 114 -2.12 11.18 -17.14
CA LEU A 114 -2.33 11.79 -15.82
C LEU A 114 -3.60 11.29 -15.10
N LEU A 115 -4.40 10.45 -15.74
CA LEU A 115 -5.67 9.95 -15.15
C LEU A 115 -5.41 9.14 -13.88
N GLU A 116 -4.41 8.27 -13.88
CA GLU A 116 -4.06 7.49 -12.70
C GLU A 116 -3.67 8.36 -11.51
N PRO A 117 -2.71 9.30 -11.59
CA PRO A 117 -2.38 10.16 -10.46
C PRO A 117 -3.48 11.16 -10.08
N VAL A 118 -4.35 11.59 -11.00
CA VAL A 118 -5.45 12.52 -10.72
C VAL A 118 -6.45 11.95 -9.71
N GLN A 119 -6.71 10.64 -9.71
CA GLN A 119 -7.64 10.03 -8.75
C GLN A 119 -7.25 10.28 -7.29
N TYR A 120 -5.95 10.47 -6.99
CA TYR A 120 -5.45 10.74 -5.65
C TYR A 120 -5.61 12.21 -5.20
N LEU A 121 -6.17 13.08 -6.04
CA LEU A 121 -6.55 14.45 -5.64
C LEU A 121 -7.91 14.53 -4.95
N PHE A 122 -8.66 13.45 -4.96
CA PHE A 122 -10.01 13.38 -4.40
C PHE A 122 -10.01 12.63 -3.08
N GLU A 123 -10.93 13.03 -2.21
CA GLU A 123 -11.21 12.30 -0.98
C GLU A 123 -11.82 10.92 -1.27
N SER A 124 -11.60 10.00 -0.37
CA SER A 124 -12.21 8.66 -0.41
C SER A 124 -12.79 8.32 0.97
N PRO A 125 -13.66 7.29 1.08
CA PRO A 125 -14.28 6.92 2.35
C PRO A 125 -13.30 6.60 3.49
N HIS A 126 -12.02 6.36 3.16
CA HIS A 126 -10.97 6.04 4.13
C HIS A 126 -9.78 7.01 4.09
N ALA A 127 -9.89 8.09 3.33
CA ALA A 127 -8.84 9.11 3.19
C ALA A 127 -9.47 10.49 3.07
N ASP A 128 -10.01 10.99 4.19
CA ASP A 128 -10.57 12.33 4.30
C ASP A 128 -9.47 13.38 4.38
N CYS A 129 -9.65 14.51 3.70
CA CYS A 129 -8.75 15.65 3.78
C CYS A 129 -9.23 16.64 4.86
N PHE A 130 -8.70 16.52 6.07
CA PHE A 130 -9.04 17.43 7.16
C PHE A 130 -7.89 18.39 7.51
N ARG A 131 -8.24 19.46 8.22
CA ARG A 131 -7.36 20.58 8.52
C ARG A 131 -6.04 20.18 9.16
N ASP A 132 -6.05 19.20 10.07
CA ASP A 132 -4.84 18.80 10.81
C ASP A 132 -3.82 18.12 9.90
N LEU A 133 -4.26 17.36 8.87
CA LEU A 133 -3.36 16.82 7.85
C LEU A 133 -2.70 17.94 7.04
N ALA A 134 -3.47 18.97 6.67
CA ALA A 134 -2.93 20.12 5.98
C ALA A 134 -1.91 20.89 6.85
N LEU A 135 -2.19 21.08 8.13
CA LEU A 135 -1.26 21.73 9.08
C LEU A 135 0.01 20.90 9.25
N TYR A 136 -0.09 19.59 9.27
CA TYR A 136 1.08 18.69 9.33
C TYR A 136 1.92 18.73 8.06
N ALA A 137 1.28 18.77 6.87
CA ALA A 137 1.96 18.72 5.58
C ALA A 137 2.54 20.09 5.14
N ASN A 138 1.86 21.21 5.46
CA ASN A 138 2.23 22.54 4.97
C ASN A 138 3.69 22.94 5.16
N PRO A 139 4.36 22.68 6.29
CA PRO A 139 5.77 23.01 6.44
C PRO A 139 6.68 22.28 5.44
N SER A 140 6.29 21.08 5.00
CA SER A 140 7.02 20.30 4.00
C SER A 140 6.79 20.83 2.58
N PHE A 141 5.62 21.41 2.31
CA PHE A 141 5.20 21.91 1.00
C PHE A 141 5.18 23.45 0.95
N SER A 142 6.28 24.09 1.39
CA SER A 142 6.44 25.52 1.23
C SER A 142 6.46 25.95 -0.25
N ALA A 143 6.07 27.19 -0.53
CA ALA A 143 5.98 27.71 -1.90
C ALA A 143 7.29 27.56 -2.67
N GLY A 144 7.21 27.05 -3.89
CA GLY A 144 8.36 26.85 -4.79
C GLY A 144 9.29 25.70 -4.42
N ARG A 145 9.00 24.96 -3.36
CA ARG A 145 9.87 23.84 -2.92
C ARG A 145 9.84 22.71 -3.93
N ASN A 146 11.02 22.13 -4.18
CA ASN A 146 11.17 20.96 -5.04
C ASN A 146 10.35 19.77 -4.51
N LEU A 147 9.55 19.13 -5.38
CA LEU A 147 8.66 18.05 -4.97
C LEU A 147 9.36 16.88 -4.27
N PRO A 148 10.47 16.30 -4.81
CA PRO A 148 11.20 15.26 -4.08
C PRO A 148 11.69 15.70 -2.70
N GLU A 149 12.10 16.95 -2.53
CA GLU A 149 12.51 17.48 -1.22
C GLU A 149 11.34 17.59 -0.25
N ALA A 150 10.18 18.05 -0.73
CA ALA A 150 8.96 18.14 0.07
C ALA A 150 8.50 16.75 0.55
N LEU A 151 8.54 15.75 -0.34
CA LEU A 151 8.18 14.36 0.00
C LEU A 151 9.16 13.73 1.00
N LEU A 152 10.47 13.93 0.82
CA LEU A 152 11.47 13.43 1.75
C LEU A 152 11.35 14.07 3.13
N ASP A 153 11.05 15.38 3.18
CA ASP A 153 10.83 16.09 4.44
C ASP A 153 9.57 15.57 5.15
N LEU A 154 8.47 15.42 4.43
CA LEU A 154 7.23 14.86 4.98
C LEU A 154 7.43 13.44 5.54
N THR A 155 8.20 12.61 4.83
CA THR A 155 8.46 11.21 5.23
C THR A 155 9.34 11.11 6.49
N ARG A 156 10.13 12.14 6.79
CA ARG A 156 11.05 12.19 7.94
C ARG A 156 10.44 12.81 9.20
N ARG A 157 9.26 13.38 9.10
CA ARG A 157 8.51 13.98 10.23
C ARG A 157 7.84 12.92 11.09
#